data_60d167973a152a45ba220f8082a27f02
#
_entry.id   60d167973a152a45ba220f8082a27f02
#
_cell.length_a   1.000
_cell.length_b   1.000
_cell.length_c   1.000
_cell.angle_alpha   90.00
_cell.angle_beta   90.00
_cell.angle_gamma   90.00
#
_symmetry.space_group_name_H-M   'P 1'
#
loop_
_entity.id
_entity.type
_entity.pdbx_description
1 polymer ?
#
loop_
_entity_poly.entity_id
_entity_poly.type
_entity_poly.pdbx_seq_one_letter_code
_entity_poly.pdbx_strand_id
1 'polypeptide(L)'
;ILQCLGTTPADFFSEKEPEQLVFRKADYFEKQDSELKNHICWLIPNAQKNMMEPILLTLEPGGRMAEDAPHSGEEFGYVLSGSLELHLGNETRRVKKGESFYYRSEKSHYVSSKNGCTLLYISAPPSF
;
A
#
# COMPACT_ATOMS: atom_id res chain seq x y z
N ILE A 1 0.00 10.82 -27.09
CA ILE A 1 0.38 11.50 -27.25
C ILE A 1 0.67 11.97 -27.55
N LEU A 2 1.01 11.79 -27.72
CA LEU A 2 1.54 12.58 -27.90
C LEU A 2 1.12 13.19 -28.39
N GLN A 3 1.09 13.36 -28.42
CA GLN A 3 1.05 14.15 -28.84
C GLN A 3 1.26 14.42 -29.44
N CYS A 4 1.65 14.25 -29.86
CA CYS A 4 2.17 14.78 -30.31
C CYS A 4 2.15 15.30 -30.76
N LEU A 5 2.32 15.18 -31.11
CA LEU A 5 2.72 16.00 -31.52
C LEU A 5 2.71 17.04 -31.73
N GLY A 6 2.81 17.31 -32.63
CA GLY A 6 3.08 18.72 -32.92
C GLY A 6 3.75 19.52 -31.87
N THR A 7 4.70 18.94 -31.29
CA THR A 7 5.43 19.56 -30.20
C THR A 7 6.63 20.31 -30.72
N THR A 8 7.01 21.38 -30.02
CA THR A 8 8.27 22.03 -30.26
C THR A 8 9.41 21.13 -29.79
N PRO A 9 10.63 21.34 -30.27
CA PRO A 9 11.75 20.55 -29.78
C PRO A 9 11.91 20.62 -28.25
N ALA A 10 11.69 21.79 -27.67
CA ALA A 10 11.79 21.93 -26.23
C ALA A 10 10.72 21.12 -25.50
N ASP A 11 9.49 21.20 -25.98
CA ASP A 11 8.41 20.43 -25.43
C ASP A 11 8.68 18.94 -25.58
N PHE A 12 9.21 18.56 -26.72
CA PHE A 12 9.52 17.16 -26.95
C PHE A 12 10.54 16.64 -25.92
N PHE A 13 11.58 17.42 -25.66
CA PHE A 13 12.61 17.00 -24.71
C PHE A 13 12.18 17.14 -23.26
N SER A 14 11.30 18.09 -22.99
CA SER A 14 10.75 18.22 -21.64
C SER A 14 9.56 17.29 -21.43
N GLU A 15 9.06 16.74 -22.50
CA GLU A 15 7.94 15.81 -22.45
C GLU A 15 8.36 14.59 -21.65
N LYS A 16 7.53 14.21 -20.70
CA LYS A 16 7.79 13.05 -19.89
C LYS A 16 7.65 11.81 -20.73
N GLU A 17 8.44 10.81 -20.38
CA GLU A 17 8.23 9.52 -20.97
C GLU A 17 6.81 9.06 -20.67
N PRO A 18 6.23 8.25 -21.57
CA PRO A 18 4.89 7.71 -21.30
C PRO A 18 4.85 7.08 -19.91
N GLU A 19 3.78 7.35 -19.20
CA GLU A 19 3.60 6.76 -17.89
C GLU A 19 3.57 5.25 -18.02
N GLN A 20 4.28 4.60 -17.12
CA GLN A 20 4.20 3.16 -17.02
C GLN A 20 2.84 2.82 -16.41
N LEU A 21 2.06 2.04 -17.13
CA LEU A 21 0.73 1.66 -16.68
C LEU A 21 0.68 0.25 -16.10
N VAL A 22 1.56 -0.62 -16.56
CA VAL A 22 1.58 -2.02 -16.15
C VAL A 22 2.89 -2.29 -15.44
N PHE A 23 2.78 -2.84 -14.24
CA PHE A 23 3.92 -3.17 -13.41
C PHE A 23 3.93 -4.68 -13.22
N ARG A 24 5.11 -5.27 -13.32
CA ARG A 24 5.29 -6.71 -13.22
C ARG A 24 6.22 -7.03 -12.07
N LYS A 25 6.36 -8.28 -11.79
CA LYS A 25 7.15 -8.75 -10.65
C LYS A 25 8.56 -8.14 -10.62
N ALA A 26 9.19 -7.94 -11.78
CA ALA A 26 10.52 -7.35 -11.85
C ALA A 26 10.54 -5.87 -11.45
N ASP A 27 9.40 -5.21 -11.47
CA ASP A 27 9.29 -3.79 -11.12
C ASP A 27 9.04 -3.56 -9.64
N TYR A 28 8.61 -4.59 -8.93
CA TYR A 28 8.20 -4.44 -7.53
C TYR A 28 9.42 -4.20 -6.63
N PHE A 29 9.18 -3.43 -5.59
CA PHE A 29 10.16 -3.23 -4.54
C PHE A 29 9.68 -3.95 -3.28
N GLU A 30 10.59 -4.69 -2.63
CA GLU A 30 10.21 -5.50 -1.49
C GLU A 30 11.12 -5.20 -0.31
N LYS A 31 10.54 -5.26 0.88
CA LYS A 31 11.27 -5.06 2.13
C LYS A 31 10.71 -5.99 3.19
N GLN A 32 11.60 -6.64 3.91
CA GLN A 32 11.22 -7.53 5.00
C GLN A 32 11.71 -6.95 6.33
N ASP A 33 10.86 -7.01 7.34
CA ASP A 33 11.19 -6.61 8.69
C ASP A 33 11.09 -7.86 9.58
N SER A 34 12.23 -8.35 10.04
CA SER A 34 12.26 -9.58 10.83
C SER A 34 11.78 -9.38 12.26
N GLU A 35 11.85 -8.16 12.78
CA GLU A 35 11.36 -7.88 14.13
C GLU A 35 9.83 -7.82 14.15
N LEU A 36 9.25 -7.11 13.22
CA LEU A 36 7.80 -6.99 13.11
C LEU A 36 7.19 -8.16 12.37
N LYS A 37 8.01 -9.01 11.77
CA LYS A 37 7.57 -10.20 11.02
C LYS A 37 6.61 -9.83 9.90
N ASN A 38 6.97 -8.83 9.14
CA ASN A 38 6.20 -8.42 7.98
C ASN A 38 7.07 -8.36 6.72
N HIS A 39 6.40 -8.44 5.59
CA HIS A 39 7.02 -8.32 4.29
C HIS A 39 6.15 -7.41 3.44
N ILE A 40 6.72 -6.31 2.98
CA ILE A 40 6.01 -5.33 2.17
C ILE A 40 6.50 -5.43 0.74
N CYS A 41 5.56 -5.54 -0.19
CA CYS A 41 5.84 -5.51 -1.61
C CYS A 41 5.14 -4.30 -2.20
N TRP A 42 5.91 -3.32 -2.64
CA TRP A 42 5.36 -2.14 -3.31
C TRP A 42 5.05 -2.50 -4.74
N LEU A 43 3.76 -2.57 -5.05
CA LEU A 43 3.29 -2.94 -6.40
C LEU A 43 3.46 -1.80 -7.38
N ILE A 44 3.43 -0.57 -6.88
CA ILE A 44 3.67 0.63 -7.68
C ILE A 44 4.86 1.35 -7.05
N PRO A 45 6.08 1.05 -7.46
CA PRO A 45 7.25 1.73 -6.89
C PRO A 45 7.22 3.22 -7.20
N ASN A 46 7.79 4.01 -6.29
CA ASN A 46 7.83 5.46 -6.41
C ASN A 46 6.45 6.11 -6.44
N ALA A 47 5.52 5.54 -5.68
CA ALA A 47 4.14 6.02 -5.63
C ALA A 47 3.98 7.33 -4.84
N GLN A 48 5.04 7.90 -4.30
CA GLN A 48 4.95 9.10 -3.46
C GLN A 48 4.30 10.29 -4.18
N LYS A 49 4.35 10.31 -5.49
CA LYS A 49 3.72 11.36 -6.30
C LYS A 49 2.29 11.04 -6.67
N ASN A 50 1.83 9.85 -6.36
CA ASN A 50 0.49 9.42 -6.72
C ASN A 50 -0.49 9.75 -5.61
N MET A 51 -1.77 9.66 -5.90
CA MET A 51 -2.79 9.88 -4.89
C MET A 51 -2.94 8.69 -3.96
N MET A 52 -2.53 7.51 -4.38
CA MET A 52 -2.61 6.32 -3.56
C MET A 52 -1.38 5.44 -3.75
N GLU A 53 -1.12 4.64 -2.73
CA GLU A 53 0.02 3.72 -2.72
C GLU A 53 -0.48 2.33 -2.35
N PRO A 54 -0.56 1.42 -3.33
CA PRO A 54 -0.94 0.04 -3.04
C PRO A 54 0.29 -0.80 -2.71
N ILE A 55 0.14 -1.63 -1.69
CA ILE A 55 1.15 -2.62 -1.35
C ILE A 55 0.50 -3.98 -1.19
N LEU A 56 1.31 -5.01 -1.36
CA LEU A 56 0.95 -6.36 -0.96
C LEU A 56 1.69 -6.62 0.34
N LEU A 57 0.96 -6.80 1.41
CA LEU A 57 1.52 -6.99 2.74
C LEU A 57 1.34 -8.43 3.18
N THR A 58 2.43 -9.04 3.61
CA THR A 58 2.40 -10.37 4.21
C THR A 58 2.81 -10.25 5.67
N LEU A 59 1.93 -10.71 6.55
CA LEU A 59 2.21 -10.81 7.98
C LEU A 59 2.44 -12.29 8.30
N GLU A 60 3.60 -12.59 8.88
CA GLU A 60 3.86 -13.93 9.39
C GLU A 60 3.04 -14.13 10.67
N PRO A 61 2.90 -15.36 11.14
CA PRO A 61 2.24 -15.58 12.43
C PRO A 61 2.90 -14.73 13.52
N GLY A 62 2.09 -13.91 14.18
CA GLY A 62 2.57 -12.94 15.17
C GLY A 62 3.09 -11.64 14.56
N GLY A 63 2.99 -11.48 13.24
CA GLY A 63 3.48 -10.30 12.56
C GLY A 63 2.55 -9.11 12.68
N ARG A 64 3.11 -7.93 12.44
CA ARG A 64 2.35 -6.69 12.51
C ARG A 64 3.04 -5.59 11.73
N MET A 65 2.29 -4.52 11.48
CA MET A 65 2.86 -3.26 11.04
C MET A 65 3.13 -2.39 12.27
N ALA A 66 4.07 -1.47 12.14
CA ALA A 66 4.28 -0.48 13.19
C ALA A 66 3.02 0.37 13.35
N GLU A 67 2.75 0.77 14.58
CA GLU A 67 1.62 1.64 14.85
C GLU A 67 1.86 2.99 14.20
N ASP A 68 0.88 3.46 13.45
CA ASP A 68 0.95 4.72 12.73
C ASP A 68 0.14 5.78 13.47
N ALA A 69 0.74 6.96 13.63
CA ALA A 69 0.07 8.08 14.28
C ALA A 69 -1.05 8.61 13.38
N PRO A 70 -2.03 9.30 13.97
CA PRO A 70 -3.09 9.90 13.17
C PRO A 70 -2.53 10.84 12.10
N HIS A 71 -3.12 10.78 10.92
CA HIS A 71 -2.75 11.66 9.82
C HIS A 71 -3.96 11.82 8.90
N SER A 72 -3.88 12.75 7.97
CA SER A 72 -4.95 12.88 7.00
C SER A 72 -4.85 11.77 5.96
N GLY A 73 -6.01 11.34 5.47
CA GLY A 73 -6.05 10.33 4.43
C GLY A 73 -6.96 9.18 4.77
N GLU A 74 -6.93 8.20 3.89
CA GLU A 74 -7.78 7.02 3.95
C GLU A 74 -6.94 5.79 3.67
N GLU A 75 -7.35 4.67 4.23
CA GLU A 75 -6.71 3.39 3.94
C GLU A 75 -7.76 2.33 3.68
N PHE A 76 -7.41 1.42 2.80
CA PHE A 76 -8.25 0.31 2.39
C PHE A 76 -7.43 -0.96 2.41
N GLY A 77 -8.03 -2.06 2.84
CA GLY A 77 -7.38 -3.36 2.77
C GLY A 77 -8.35 -4.44 2.33
N TYR A 78 -7.80 -5.44 1.65
CA TYR A 78 -8.55 -6.62 1.25
C TYR A 78 -7.72 -7.86 1.57
N VAL A 79 -8.28 -8.76 2.38
CA VAL A 79 -7.56 -9.93 2.86
C VAL A 79 -7.61 -11.03 1.81
N LEU A 80 -6.43 -11.40 1.31
CA LEU A 80 -6.29 -12.44 0.29
C LEU A 80 -6.18 -13.83 0.92
N SER A 81 -5.53 -13.92 2.07
CA SER A 81 -5.40 -15.20 2.80
C SER A 81 -5.18 -14.92 4.27
N GLY A 82 -5.57 -15.88 5.11
CA GLY A 82 -5.44 -15.76 6.54
C GLY A 82 -6.44 -14.80 7.14
N SER A 83 -6.06 -14.18 8.24
CA SER A 83 -6.89 -13.18 8.92
C SER A 83 -6.00 -12.20 9.66
N LEU A 84 -6.54 -11.01 9.89
CA LEU A 84 -5.82 -9.98 10.62
C LEU A 84 -6.73 -9.34 11.67
N GLU A 85 -6.10 -8.57 12.54
CA GLU A 85 -6.77 -7.70 13.49
C GLU A 85 -6.42 -6.28 13.10
N LEU A 86 -7.44 -5.48 12.82
CA LEU A 86 -7.29 -4.07 12.55
C LEU A 86 -7.45 -3.32 13.87
N HIS A 87 -6.41 -2.58 14.23
CA HIS A 87 -6.42 -1.74 15.44
C HIS A 87 -6.60 -0.30 15.01
N LEU A 88 -7.69 0.32 15.43
CA LEU A 88 -8.01 1.70 15.09
C LEU A 88 -8.43 2.42 16.38
N GLY A 89 -7.54 3.25 16.91
CA GLY A 89 -7.75 3.85 18.21
C GLY A 89 -7.86 2.77 19.27
N ASN A 90 -8.99 2.78 19.97
CA ASN A 90 -9.27 1.76 21.00
C ASN A 90 -10.08 0.58 20.49
N GLU A 91 -10.37 0.57 19.20
CA GLU A 91 -11.16 -0.50 18.60
C GLU A 91 -10.27 -1.53 17.96
N THR A 92 -10.69 -2.79 18.02
CA THR A 92 -10.04 -3.89 17.33
C THR A 92 -11.10 -4.66 16.58
N ARG A 93 -10.87 -4.90 15.30
CA ARG A 93 -11.79 -5.64 14.44
C ARG A 93 -11.03 -6.75 13.75
N ARG A 94 -11.63 -7.92 13.69
CA ARG A 94 -11.05 -9.04 12.96
C ARG A 94 -11.53 -8.99 11.51
N VAL A 95 -10.58 -9.19 10.58
CA VAL A 95 -10.87 -9.22 9.15
C VAL A 95 -10.33 -10.53 8.60
N LYS A 96 -11.20 -11.29 7.93
CA LYS A 96 -10.89 -12.63 7.45
C LYS A 96 -10.72 -12.62 5.94
N LYS A 97 -10.22 -13.73 5.42
CA LYS A 97 -10.07 -13.93 3.98
C LYS A 97 -11.35 -13.56 3.24
N GLY A 98 -11.20 -12.76 2.19
CA GLY A 98 -12.31 -12.31 1.36
C GLY A 98 -13.04 -11.09 1.90
N GLU A 99 -12.64 -10.61 3.07
CA GLU A 99 -13.24 -9.42 3.66
C GLU A 99 -12.33 -8.22 3.46
N SER A 100 -12.91 -7.04 3.53
CA SER A 100 -12.18 -5.80 3.33
C SER A 100 -12.43 -4.85 4.50
N PHE A 101 -11.56 -3.86 4.61
CA PHE A 101 -11.73 -2.80 5.59
C PHE A 101 -11.40 -1.46 4.96
N TYR A 102 -11.94 -0.42 5.55
CA TYR A 102 -11.71 0.95 5.14
C TYR A 102 -11.79 1.84 6.38
N TYR A 103 -10.90 2.82 6.45
CA TYR A 103 -10.98 3.81 7.52
C TYR A 103 -10.32 5.10 7.10
N ARG A 104 -10.70 6.20 7.76
CA ARG A 104 -9.96 7.44 7.70
C ARG A 104 -8.89 7.39 8.77
N SER A 105 -7.70 7.86 8.44
CA SER A 105 -6.53 7.74 9.31
C SER A 105 -6.52 8.78 10.44
N GLU A 106 -7.68 9.06 11.02
CA GLU A 106 -7.85 10.08 12.05
C GLU A 106 -7.46 9.61 13.45
N LYS A 107 -7.26 8.31 13.60
CA LYS A 107 -6.83 7.70 14.86
C LYS A 107 -5.57 6.90 14.61
N SER A 108 -4.83 6.62 15.67
CA SER A 108 -3.68 5.74 15.53
C SER A 108 -4.16 4.36 15.07
N HIS A 109 -3.34 3.71 14.24
CA HIS A 109 -3.78 2.48 13.59
C HIS A 109 -2.62 1.58 13.22
N TYR A 110 -2.92 0.30 13.17
CA TYR A 110 -2.02 -0.72 12.63
C TYR A 110 -2.79 -2.02 12.42
N VAL A 111 -2.20 -2.94 11.68
CA VAL A 111 -2.74 -4.28 11.49
C VAL A 111 -1.78 -5.30 12.08
N SER A 112 -2.32 -6.39 12.60
CA SER A 112 -1.54 -7.50 13.15
C SER A 112 -2.21 -8.81 12.78
N SER A 113 -1.49 -9.92 12.86
CA SER A 113 -2.04 -11.22 12.58
C SER A 113 -1.45 -12.26 13.52
N LYS A 114 -2.29 -13.06 14.15
CA LYS A 114 -1.84 -14.14 15.02
C LYS A 114 -1.36 -15.33 14.21
N ASN A 115 -2.04 -15.64 13.13
CA ASN A 115 -1.81 -16.88 12.39
C ASN A 115 -1.25 -16.64 10.98
N GLY A 116 -1.00 -15.39 10.63
CA GLY A 116 -0.51 -15.03 9.32
C GLY A 116 -1.60 -14.50 8.42
N CYS A 117 -1.22 -13.60 7.51
CA CYS A 117 -2.17 -12.93 6.65
C CYS A 117 -1.45 -12.35 5.44
N THR A 118 -2.09 -12.39 4.30
CA THR A 118 -1.66 -11.65 3.11
C THR A 118 -2.81 -10.78 2.67
N LEU A 119 -2.55 -9.51 2.43
CA LEU A 119 -3.58 -8.57 2.07
C LEU A 119 -3.07 -7.56 1.05
N LEU A 120 -4.00 -7.06 0.26
CA LEU A 120 -3.78 -5.86 -0.55
C LEU A 120 -4.12 -4.67 0.33
N TYR A 121 -3.19 -3.74 0.47
CA TYR A 121 -3.34 -2.60 1.39
C TYR A 121 -3.04 -1.32 0.63
N ILE A 122 -3.94 -0.36 0.70
CA ILE A 122 -3.82 0.88 -0.07
C ILE A 122 -3.93 2.07 0.87
N SER A 123 -2.97 2.98 0.76
CA SER A 123 -2.99 4.24 1.50
C SER A 123 -3.14 5.40 0.52
N ALA A 124 -3.99 6.35 0.84
CA ALA A 124 -4.18 7.57 0.07
C ALA A 124 -4.25 8.76 1.03
N PRO A 125 -3.24 9.64 1.06
CA PRO A 125 -2.03 9.63 0.24
C PRO A 125 -1.03 8.55 0.67
N PRO A 126 0.04 8.34 -0.11
CA PRO A 126 1.06 7.35 0.23
C PRO A 126 1.62 7.54 1.63
N SER A 127 1.75 6.44 2.37
CA SER A 127 2.25 6.48 3.75
C SER A 127 3.04 5.22 4.14
N PHE A 128 3.25 4.32 3.23
CA PHE A 128 3.99 3.08 3.53
C PHE A 128 5.52 3.18 3.26
#